data_20d95d8056dff7d262d11ded48ad2c9c
#
_entry.id   20d95d8056dff7d262d11ded48ad2c9c
#
_cell.length_a   1.000
_cell.length_b   1.000
_cell.length_c   1.000
_cell.angle_alpha   90.00
_cell.angle_beta   90.00
_cell.angle_gamma   90.00
#
_symmetry.space_group_name_H-M   'P 1'
#
loop_
_entity.id
_entity.type
_entity.pdbx_description
1 polymer ?
#
loop_
_entity_poly.entity_id
_entity_poly.type
_entity_poly.pdbx_seq_one_letter_code
_entity_poly.pdbx_strand_id
1 'polypeptide(L)'
;MPQHEFITRQLIDKGWSEDRKYCVTDEQGNKFLLRVSPIEQYDRKKSEYELMGQVAALGVPMCRPLEFGTFDEGVYSIQTWIDGIDAEENIHNLTNQEQYSYGFEAGKILKEIHKIPAPKEIEDWEIYFNRKADHKIKMYEECPVKYENGQAFIDYINAHRYLLSGRPRTYQHGDYHIGNMMIGNDKRLY
;
A
#
# COMPACT_ATOMS: atom_id res chain seq x y z
N MET A 1 7.81 10.40 23.26
CA MET A 1 8.15 11.41 22.24
C MET A 1 9.04 10.76 21.21
N PRO A 2 8.95 11.14 19.90
CA PRO A 2 9.88 10.64 18.90
C PRO A 2 11.32 10.87 19.33
N GLN A 3 12.22 9.90 19.02
CA GLN A 3 13.65 10.09 19.24
C GLN A 3 14.23 11.14 18.28
N HIS A 4 13.52 11.43 17.18
CA HIS A 4 13.87 12.44 16.21
C HIS A 4 13.22 13.79 16.57
N GLU A 5 14.02 14.83 16.71
CA GLU A 5 13.55 16.21 16.82
C GLU A 5 13.44 16.82 15.42
N PHE A 6 12.32 17.45 15.12
CA PHE A 6 12.06 18.07 13.82
C PHE A 6 11.90 19.58 13.97
N ILE A 7 12.57 20.33 13.10
CA ILE A 7 12.50 21.80 13.06
C ILE A 7 11.40 22.30 12.12
N THR A 8 10.97 21.48 11.15
CA THR A 8 9.87 21.82 10.26
C THR A 8 8.86 20.67 10.14
N ARG A 9 7.61 21.02 9.85
CA ARG A 9 6.54 20.07 9.64
C ARG A 9 5.55 20.63 8.59
N GLN A 10 5.52 20.00 7.42
CA GLN A 10 4.62 20.38 6.32
C GLN A 10 3.61 19.26 6.07
N LEU A 11 2.31 19.60 6.12
CA LEU A 11 1.23 18.65 5.83
C LEU A 11 1.29 18.20 4.36
N ILE A 12 1.10 16.90 4.13
CA ILE A 12 0.92 16.29 2.81
C ILE A 12 -0.55 15.93 2.66
N ASP A 13 -1.27 16.74 1.91
CA ASP A 13 -2.70 16.55 1.63
C ASP A 13 -2.88 15.73 0.35
N LYS A 14 -2.47 14.44 0.40
CA LYS A 14 -2.61 13.50 -0.72
C LYS A 14 -2.98 12.11 -0.22
N GLY A 15 -3.88 11.45 -0.98
CA GLY A 15 -4.31 10.05 -0.75
C GLY A 15 -5.49 9.95 0.21
N TRP A 16 -6.09 8.76 0.23
CA TRP A 16 -7.37 8.47 0.91
C TRP A 16 -7.21 7.86 2.31
N SER A 17 -5.96 7.72 2.81
CA SER A 17 -5.76 7.17 4.15
C SER A 17 -6.20 8.18 5.22
N GLU A 18 -6.76 7.67 6.32
CA GLU A 18 -7.11 8.48 7.51
C GLU A 18 -5.87 9.02 8.24
N ASP A 19 -4.67 8.55 7.89
CA ASP A 19 -3.43 9.02 8.48
C ASP A 19 -3.13 10.46 8.07
N ARG A 20 -2.77 11.30 9.03
CA ARG A 20 -2.14 12.58 8.72
C ARG A 20 -0.67 12.32 8.35
N LYS A 21 -0.29 12.81 7.18
CA LYS A 21 1.07 12.66 6.63
C LYS A 21 1.79 13.99 6.61
N TYR A 22 3.07 13.97 6.96
CA TYR A 22 3.87 15.20 6.97
C TYR A 22 5.25 14.92 6.40
N CYS A 23 5.76 15.87 5.60
CA CYS A 23 7.18 16.03 5.38
C CYS A 23 7.76 16.76 6.58
N VAL A 24 8.69 16.16 7.27
CA VAL A 24 9.38 16.74 8.42
C VAL A 24 10.88 16.83 8.16
N THR A 25 11.55 17.83 8.72
CA THR A 25 12.99 18.06 8.53
C THR A 25 13.68 18.16 9.88
N ASP A 26 14.81 17.50 10.06
CA ASP A 26 15.65 17.60 11.23
C ASP A 26 16.59 18.83 11.19
N GLU A 27 17.37 19.06 12.25
CA GLU A 27 18.34 20.17 12.33
C GLU A 27 19.44 20.09 11.27
N GLN A 28 19.73 18.91 10.74
CA GLN A 28 20.72 18.68 9.69
C GLN A 28 20.16 18.89 8.28
N GLY A 29 18.85 19.17 8.15
CA GLY A 29 18.17 19.35 6.88
C GLY A 29 17.73 18.05 6.21
N ASN A 30 17.82 16.89 6.89
CA ASN A 30 17.30 15.64 6.36
C ASN A 30 15.79 15.61 6.43
N LYS A 31 15.16 15.12 5.37
CA LYS A 31 13.71 14.98 5.28
C LYS A 31 13.25 13.58 5.66
N PHE A 32 12.08 13.51 6.26
CA PHE A 32 11.42 12.25 6.62
C PHE A 32 9.92 12.33 6.36
N LEU A 33 9.29 11.18 6.16
CA LEU A 33 7.85 11.04 6.14
C LEU A 33 7.37 10.65 7.54
N LEU A 34 6.64 11.56 8.20
CA LEU A 34 5.94 11.29 9.46
C LEU A 34 4.48 10.97 9.17
N ARG A 35 4.01 9.82 9.64
CA ARG A 35 2.59 9.44 9.61
C ARG A 35 2.06 9.38 11.03
N VAL A 36 0.86 9.91 11.22
CA VAL A 36 0.18 9.99 12.51
C VAL A 36 -1.22 9.44 12.37
N SER A 37 -1.61 8.55 13.26
CA SER A 37 -2.92 7.91 13.31
C SER A 37 -3.49 7.96 14.74
N PRO A 38 -4.82 7.80 14.92
CA PRO A 38 -5.43 7.63 16.24
C PRO A 38 -4.87 6.42 17.00
N ILE A 39 -4.85 6.50 18.35
CA ILE A 39 -4.28 5.45 19.20
C ILE A 39 -5.03 4.11 19.07
N GLU A 40 -6.32 4.14 18.76
CA GLU A 40 -7.15 2.97 18.53
C GLU A 40 -6.65 2.09 17.38
N GLN A 41 -5.82 2.64 16.51
CA GLN A 41 -5.20 1.93 15.38
C GLN A 41 -3.82 1.33 15.71
N TYR A 42 -3.37 1.40 16.98
CA TYR A 42 -2.02 1.00 17.36
C TYR A 42 -1.61 -0.39 16.86
N ASP A 43 -2.39 -1.43 17.14
CA ASP A 43 -2.05 -2.82 16.76
C ASP A 43 -1.98 -2.99 15.24
N ARG A 44 -2.92 -2.38 14.51
CA ARG A 44 -2.91 -2.36 13.05
C ARG A 44 -1.67 -1.66 12.51
N LYS A 45 -1.37 -0.45 13.02
CA LYS A 45 -0.22 0.35 12.57
C LYS A 45 1.12 -0.28 12.92
N LYS A 46 1.19 -0.97 14.05
CA LYS A 46 2.36 -1.76 14.43
C LYS A 46 2.59 -2.90 13.45
N SER A 47 1.55 -3.66 13.13
CA SER A 47 1.64 -4.76 12.15
C SER A 47 2.02 -4.26 10.75
N GLU A 48 1.46 -3.12 10.30
CA GLU A 48 1.83 -2.46 9.05
C GLU A 48 3.32 -2.07 9.05
N TYR A 49 3.81 -1.47 10.14
CA TYR A 49 5.22 -1.07 10.29
C TYR A 49 6.18 -2.27 10.29
N GLU A 50 5.85 -3.34 10.99
CA GLU A 50 6.64 -4.58 11.02
C GLU A 50 6.70 -5.24 9.63
N LEU A 51 5.57 -5.25 8.89
CA LEU A 51 5.54 -5.73 7.52
C LEU A 51 6.38 -4.87 6.57
N MET A 52 6.32 -3.53 6.71
CA MET A 52 7.20 -2.64 5.96
C MET A 52 8.68 -2.97 6.18
N GLY A 53 9.08 -3.32 7.42
CA GLY A 53 10.42 -3.79 7.73
C GLY A 53 10.80 -5.05 6.97
N GLN A 54 9.89 -6.03 6.86
CA GLN A 54 10.11 -7.25 6.09
C GLN A 54 10.27 -6.96 4.59
N VAL A 55 9.42 -6.10 4.02
CA VAL A 55 9.52 -5.69 2.62
C VAL A 55 10.84 -4.95 2.35
N ALA A 56 11.23 -4.03 3.24
CA ALA A 56 12.48 -3.29 3.12
C ALA A 56 13.71 -4.22 3.17
N ALA A 57 13.65 -5.30 3.97
CA ALA A 57 14.72 -6.31 4.07
C ALA A 57 14.91 -7.11 2.77
N LEU A 58 13.91 -7.17 1.88
CA LEU A 58 14.03 -7.74 0.55
C LEU A 58 14.76 -6.82 -0.45
N GLY A 59 15.13 -5.61 -0.05
CA GLY A 59 15.76 -4.63 -0.92
C GLY A 59 14.79 -3.91 -1.85
N VAL A 60 13.49 -3.99 -1.60
CA VAL A 60 12.46 -3.27 -2.37
C VAL A 60 12.64 -1.77 -2.21
N PRO A 61 12.68 -0.99 -3.31
CA PRO A 61 12.69 0.46 -3.25
C PRO A 61 11.39 0.99 -2.61
N MET A 62 11.51 1.65 -1.48
CA MET A 62 10.36 2.18 -0.72
C MET A 62 10.80 3.18 0.34
N CYS A 63 9.87 3.94 0.90
CA CYS A 63 10.08 4.63 2.16
C CYS A 63 10.38 3.60 3.26
N ARG A 64 11.60 3.59 3.79
CA ARG A 64 12.00 2.60 4.80
C ARG A 64 11.50 3.00 6.19
N PRO A 65 10.95 2.05 6.97
CA PRO A 65 10.56 2.33 8.35
C PRO A 65 11.81 2.60 9.19
N LEU A 66 11.79 3.68 9.99
CA LEU A 66 12.87 4.11 10.86
C LEU A 66 12.48 4.03 12.33
N GLU A 67 11.31 4.54 12.68
CA GLU A 67 10.83 4.62 14.05
C GLU A 67 9.32 4.42 14.11
N PHE A 68 8.85 3.76 15.16
CA PHE A 68 7.44 3.58 15.47
C PHE A 68 7.23 3.83 16.96
N GLY A 69 6.16 4.54 17.32
CA GLY A 69 5.90 4.83 18.72
C GLY A 69 4.53 5.48 18.94
N THR A 70 4.32 5.88 20.17
CA THR A 70 3.10 6.58 20.62
C THR A 70 3.42 7.94 21.20
N PHE A 71 2.48 8.86 21.11
CA PHE A 71 2.51 10.15 21.77
C PHE A 71 1.08 10.54 22.15
N ASP A 72 0.88 11.08 23.36
CA ASP A 72 -0.45 11.44 23.87
C ASP A 72 -1.51 10.36 23.51
N GLU A 73 -2.48 10.71 22.68
CA GLU A 73 -3.55 9.83 22.21
C GLU A 73 -3.32 9.30 20.79
N GLY A 74 -2.11 9.33 20.29
CA GLY A 74 -1.78 8.96 18.92
C GLY A 74 -0.67 7.93 18.78
N VAL A 75 -0.61 7.34 17.59
CA VAL A 75 0.49 6.49 17.14
C VAL A 75 1.17 7.12 15.94
N TYR A 76 2.49 7.02 15.88
CA TYR A 76 3.28 7.55 14.76
C TYR A 76 4.23 6.53 14.16
N SER A 77 4.55 6.73 12.89
CA SER A 77 5.70 6.11 12.24
C SER A 77 6.52 7.16 11.48
N ILE A 78 7.85 7.01 11.57
CA ILE A 78 8.81 7.81 10.81
C ILE A 78 9.44 6.90 9.76
N GLN A 79 9.53 7.40 8.54
CA GLN A 79 10.05 6.69 7.38
C GLN A 79 11.03 7.58 6.62
N THR A 80 11.94 6.98 5.86
CA THR A 80 12.80 7.75 4.96
C THR A 80 11.97 8.53 3.96
N TRP A 81 12.44 9.71 3.59
CA TRP A 81 11.87 10.51 2.50
C TRP A 81 12.39 10.04 1.14
N ILE A 82 11.55 10.11 0.12
CA ILE A 82 11.95 9.90 -1.27
C ILE A 82 11.90 11.25 -1.98
N ASP A 83 13.04 11.76 -2.40
CA ASP A 83 13.11 12.92 -3.28
C ASP A 83 12.82 12.47 -4.72
N GLY A 84 11.70 12.90 -5.26
CA GLY A 84 11.23 12.48 -6.57
C GLY A 84 9.92 13.15 -6.96
N ILE A 85 9.33 12.64 -8.02
CA ILE A 85 8.06 13.11 -8.56
C ILE A 85 7.00 12.01 -8.46
N ASP A 86 5.76 12.42 -8.37
CA ASP A 86 4.62 11.50 -8.42
C ASP A 86 4.55 10.81 -9.78
N ALA A 87 4.47 9.48 -9.78
CA ALA A 87 4.49 8.73 -11.02
C ALA A 87 3.21 8.93 -11.83
N GLU A 88 2.03 8.98 -11.20
CA GLU A 88 0.76 9.18 -11.88
C GLU A 88 0.69 10.53 -12.60
N GLU A 89 1.15 11.59 -11.93
CA GLU A 89 1.14 12.94 -12.47
C GLU A 89 2.15 13.13 -13.61
N ASN A 90 3.22 12.33 -13.65
CA ASN A 90 4.34 12.57 -14.55
C ASN A 90 4.56 11.48 -15.61
N ILE A 91 3.91 10.32 -15.52
CA ILE A 91 4.14 9.19 -16.44
C ILE A 91 3.88 9.56 -17.90
N HIS A 92 2.92 10.43 -18.18
CA HIS A 92 2.55 10.86 -19.51
C HIS A 92 3.61 11.78 -20.18
N ASN A 93 4.53 12.35 -19.39
CA ASN A 93 5.66 13.15 -19.88
C ASN A 93 6.85 12.27 -20.30
N LEU A 94 6.80 10.97 -20.06
CA LEU A 94 7.84 10.01 -20.40
C LEU A 94 7.58 9.40 -21.76
N THR A 95 8.64 8.95 -22.41
CA THR A 95 8.55 8.18 -23.66
C THR A 95 7.87 6.83 -23.41
N ASN A 96 7.27 6.24 -24.45
CA ASN A 96 6.65 4.90 -24.35
C ASN A 96 7.65 3.84 -23.84
N GLN A 97 8.93 3.97 -24.21
CA GLN A 97 9.97 3.03 -23.75
C GLN A 97 10.23 3.18 -22.23
N GLU A 98 10.26 4.39 -21.71
CA GLU A 98 10.43 4.65 -20.28
C GLU A 98 9.20 4.18 -19.49
N GLN A 99 7.98 4.47 -19.97
CA GLN A 99 6.74 3.99 -19.38
C GLN A 99 6.73 2.46 -19.27
N TYR A 100 7.10 1.77 -20.37
CA TYR A 100 7.21 0.31 -20.38
C TYR A 100 8.25 -0.18 -19.37
N SER A 101 9.42 0.47 -19.31
CA SER A 101 10.49 0.10 -18.38
C SER A 101 10.06 0.23 -16.92
N TYR A 102 9.36 1.31 -16.55
CA TYR A 102 8.82 1.46 -15.20
C TYR A 102 7.72 0.45 -14.88
N GLY A 103 6.83 0.14 -15.84
CA GLY A 103 5.83 -0.90 -15.66
C GLY A 103 6.45 -2.28 -15.44
N PHE A 104 7.52 -2.59 -16.17
CA PHE A 104 8.27 -3.85 -16.01
C PHE A 104 8.98 -3.90 -14.64
N GLU A 105 9.57 -2.79 -14.20
CA GLU A 105 10.21 -2.69 -12.88
C GLU A 105 9.17 -2.82 -11.75
N ALA A 106 8.02 -2.17 -11.88
CA ALA A 106 6.91 -2.34 -10.95
C ALA A 106 6.52 -3.82 -10.78
N GLY A 107 6.42 -4.55 -11.90
CA GLY A 107 6.14 -6.00 -11.86
C GLY A 107 7.21 -6.80 -11.13
N LYS A 108 8.49 -6.46 -11.26
CA LYS A 108 9.58 -7.09 -10.51
C LYS A 108 9.47 -6.80 -9.01
N ILE A 109 9.23 -5.54 -8.64
CA ILE A 109 9.05 -5.13 -7.25
C ILE A 109 7.88 -5.91 -6.61
N LEU A 110 6.74 -5.98 -7.28
CA LEU A 110 5.59 -6.75 -6.80
C LEU A 110 5.91 -8.23 -6.60
N LYS A 111 6.68 -8.82 -7.53
CA LYS A 111 7.14 -10.20 -7.41
C LYS A 111 8.04 -10.42 -6.19
N GLU A 112 8.89 -9.46 -5.84
CA GLU A 112 9.71 -9.53 -4.62
C GLU A 112 8.83 -9.46 -3.36
N ILE A 113 7.86 -8.54 -3.30
CA ILE A 113 6.90 -8.42 -2.19
C ILE A 113 6.16 -9.75 -1.97
N HIS A 114 5.75 -10.43 -3.04
CA HIS A 114 5.04 -11.71 -2.98
C HIS A 114 5.92 -12.89 -2.49
N LYS A 115 7.21 -12.70 -2.22
CA LYS A 115 8.05 -13.70 -1.54
C LYS A 115 7.77 -13.79 -0.03
N ILE A 116 7.12 -12.79 0.55
CA ILE A 116 6.75 -12.83 1.97
C ILE A 116 5.54 -13.75 2.12
N PRO A 117 5.69 -14.90 2.81
CA PRO A 117 4.57 -15.82 3.02
C PRO A 117 3.53 -15.18 3.96
N ALA A 118 2.26 -15.46 3.72
CA ALA A 118 1.23 -15.13 4.69
C ALA A 118 1.42 -15.96 5.97
N PRO A 119 1.08 -15.44 7.16
CA PRO A 119 1.05 -16.21 8.40
C PRO A 119 0.20 -17.48 8.23
N LYS A 120 0.61 -18.57 8.88
CA LYS A 120 -0.06 -19.88 8.77
C LYS A 120 -1.49 -19.87 9.29
N GLU A 121 -1.76 -18.99 10.23
CA GLU A 121 -3.04 -18.82 10.91
C GLU A 121 -4.09 -18.10 10.06
N ILE A 122 -3.65 -17.44 8.97
CA ILE A 122 -4.58 -16.74 8.08
C ILE A 122 -5.39 -17.76 7.29
N GLU A 123 -6.70 -17.51 7.20
CA GLU A 123 -7.65 -18.27 6.42
C GLU A 123 -7.17 -18.50 4.98
N ASP A 124 -7.46 -19.65 4.42
CA ASP A 124 -7.14 -19.99 3.04
C ASP A 124 -7.72 -18.96 2.06
N TRP A 125 -6.96 -18.65 1.00
CA TRP A 125 -7.34 -17.66 0.00
C TRP A 125 -8.67 -17.97 -0.68
N GLU A 126 -8.91 -19.22 -1.03
CA GLU A 126 -10.16 -19.67 -1.65
C GLU A 126 -11.35 -19.43 -0.72
N ILE A 127 -11.22 -19.80 0.55
CA ILE A 127 -12.27 -19.61 1.56
C ILE A 127 -12.54 -18.13 1.77
N TYR A 128 -11.49 -17.34 1.99
CA TYR A 128 -11.60 -15.89 2.19
C TYR A 128 -12.29 -15.19 1.02
N PHE A 129 -11.83 -15.44 -0.22
CA PHE A 129 -12.36 -14.77 -1.38
C PHE A 129 -13.78 -15.21 -1.76
N ASN A 130 -14.10 -16.48 -1.58
CA ASN A 130 -15.48 -16.95 -1.78
C ASN A 130 -16.43 -16.23 -0.82
N ARG A 131 -16.10 -16.16 0.47
CA ARG A 131 -16.90 -15.43 1.45
C ARG A 131 -17.03 -13.93 1.11
N LYS A 132 -15.94 -13.31 0.67
CA LYS A 132 -15.95 -11.90 0.23
C LYS A 132 -16.83 -11.70 -0.99
N ALA A 133 -16.75 -12.58 -1.98
CA ALA A 133 -17.57 -12.55 -3.19
C ALA A 133 -19.07 -12.70 -2.86
N ASP A 134 -19.42 -13.70 -2.03
CA ASP A 134 -20.80 -13.93 -1.59
C ASP A 134 -21.38 -12.72 -0.86
N HIS A 135 -20.59 -12.12 0.04
CA HIS A 135 -21.01 -10.91 0.73
C HIS A 135 -21.26 -9.73 -0.25
N LYS A 136 -20.36 -9.53 -1.23
CA LYS A 136 -20.53 -8.45 -2.22
C LYS A 136 -21.69 -8.71 -3.19
N ILE A 137 -21.90 -9.95 -3.61
CA ILE A 137 -23.05 -10.34 -4.43
C ILE A 137 -24.35 -10.04 -3.66
N LYS A 138 -24.44 -10.48 -2.41
CA LYS A 138 -25.60 -10.19 -1.56
C LYS A 138 -25.87 -8.69 -1.41
N MET A 139 -24.82 -7.89 -1.13
CA MET A 139 -24.96 -6.43 -1.08
C MET A 139 -25.50 -5.84 -2.38
N TYR A 140 -25.04 -6.35 -3.53
CA TYR A 140 -25.54 -5.93 -4.83
C TYR A 140 -27.00 -6.34 -5.05
N GLU A 141 -27.37 -7.56 -4.66
CA GLU A 141 -28.76 -8.06 -4.76
C GLU A 141 -29.75 -7.25 -3.89
N GLU A 142 -29.28 -6.76 -2.73
CA GLU A 142 -30.07 -5.90 -1.84
C GLU A 142 -30.07 -4.42 -2.27
N CYS A 143 -29.13 -4.00 -3.10
CA CYS A 143 -29.00 -2.62 -3.55
C CYS A 143 -30.18 -2.24 -4.48
N PRO A 144 -30.86 -1.09 -4.26
CA PRO A 144 -31.95 -0.63 -5.13
C PRO A 144 -31.44 -0.21 -6.52
N VAL A 145 -30.16 0.16 -6.64
CA VAL A 145 -29.56 0.54 -7.92
C VAL A 145 -28.94 -0.70 -8.56
N LYS A 146 -29.37 -1.03 -9.77
CA LYS A 146 -28.89 -2.18 -10.55
C LYS A 146 -28.14 -1.71 -11.78
N TYR A 147 -27.08 -2.43 -12.11
CA TYR A 147 -26.39 -2.26 -13.38
C TYR A 147 -27.07 -3.13 -14.45
N GLU A 148 -27.20 -2.64 -15.70
CA GLU A 148 -27.95 -3.30 -16.76
C GLU A 148 -27.53 -4.77 -16.98
N ASN A 149 -26.23 -5.05 -16.96
CA ASN A 149 -25.67 -6.40 -17.12
C ASN A 149 -25.14 -7.00 -15.80
N GLY A 150 -25.67 -6.56 -14.66
CA GLY A 150 -25.15 -6.97 -13.35
C GLY A 150 -25.18 -8.48 -13.12
N GLN A 151 -26.21 -9.18 -13.61
CA GLN A 151 -26.30 -10.63 -13.49
C GLN A 151 -25.17 -11.35 -14.22
N ALA A 152 -24.77 -10.87 -15.40
CA ALA A 152 -23.67 -11.49 -16.14
C ALA A 152 -22.33 -11.46 -15.38
N PHE A 153 -22.06 -10.42 -14.57
CA PHE A 153 -20.90 -10.39 -13.70
C PHE A 153 -20.99 -11.42 -12.57
N ILE A 154 -22.16 -11.58 -11.97
CA ILE A 154 -22.39 -12.59 -10.91
C ILE A 154 -22.19 -14.00 -11.49
N ASP A 155 -22.76 -14.27 -12.64
CA ASP A 155 -22.64 -15.57 -13.32
C ASP A 155 -21.18 -15.85 -13.68
N TYR A 156 -20.45 -14.85 -14.17
CA TYR A 156 -19.02 -14.96 -14.47
C TYR A 156 -18.21 -15.28 -13.21
N ILE A 157 -18.43 -14.55 -12.10
CA ILE A 157 -17.76 -14.80 -10.83
C ILE A 157 -18.02 -16.24 -10.39
N ASN A 158 -19.28 -16.68 -10.39
CA ASN A 158 -19.65 -18.02 -9.95
C ASN A 158 -19.04 -19.13 -10.82
N ALA A 159 -19.03 -18.93 -12.14
CA ALA A 159 -18.43 -19.90 -13.08
C ALA A 159 -16.90 -20.02 -12.95
N HIS A 160 -16.23 -19.01 -12.38
CA HIS A 160 -14.77 -18.94 -12.31
C HIS A 160 -14.19 -19.07 -10.90
N ARG A 161 -14.99 -19.43 -9.90
CA ARG A 161 -14.51 -19.61 -8.50
C ARG A 161 -13.39 -20.64 -8.39
N TYR A 162 -13.32 -21.61 -9.27
CA TYR A 162 -12.24 -22.61 -9.32
C TYR A 162 -10.85 -22.00 -9.49
N LEU A 163 -10.76 -20.78 -10.06
CA LEU A 163 -9.49 -20.05 -10.19
C LEU A 163 -8.90 -19.60 -8.85
N LEU A 164 -9.66 -19.63 -7.77
CA LEU A 164 -9.21 -19.28 -6.42
C LEU A 164 -8.43 -20.44 -5.77
N SER A 165 -8.66 -21.67 -6.22
CA SER A 165 -8.08 -22.86 -5.61
C SER A 165 -6.56 -22.95 -5.83
N GLY A 166 -5.84 -23.41 -4.81
CA GLY A 166 -4.40 -23.67 -4.89
C GLY A 166 -3.54 -22.42 -5.07
N ARG A 167 -4.07 -21.22 -4.79
CA ARG A 167 -3.28 -19.97 -4.88
C ARG A 167 -2.27 -19.87 -3.76
N PRO A 168 -1.01 -19.46 -4.06
CA PRO A 168 -0.02 -19.20 -3.03
C PRO A 168 -0.53 -18.15 -2.02
N ARG A 169 -0.28 -18.41 -0.75
CA ARG A 169 -0.62 -17.48 0.32
C ARG A 169 0.58 -16.59 0.62
N THR A 170 0.54 -15.39 0.09
CA THR A 170 1.60 -14.38 0.25
C THR A 170 1.01 -13.04 0.66
N TYR A 171 1.83 -12.18 1.22
CA TYR A 171 1.44 -10.79 1.38
C TYR A 171 1.17 -10.12 0.04
N GLN A 172 0.14 -9.29 0.01
CA GLN A 172 -0.31 -8.53 -1.14
C GLN A 172 -0.21 -7.05 -0.80
N HIS A 173 0.24 -6.21 -1.73
CA HIS A 173 0.19 -4.75 -1.56
C HIS A 173 -1.26 -4.27 -1.44
N GLY A 174 -2.19 -4.91 -2.11
CA GLY A 174 -3.64 -4.65 -2.03
C GLY A 174 -4.12 -3.48 -2.90
N ASP A 175 -3.24 -2.53 -3.21
CA ASP A 175 -3.56 -1.33 -4.01
C ASP A 175 -2.34 -0.89 -4.85
N TYR A 176 -1.79 -1.84 -5.62
CA TYR A 176 -0.55 -1.65 -6.38
C TYR A 176 -0.86 -1.02 -7.75
N HIS A 177 -0.89 0.29 -7.80
CA HIS A 177 -1.10 1.08 -9.01
C HIS A 177 -0.22 2.33 -9.02
N ILE A 178 -0.13 2.98 -10.16
CA ILE A 178 0.76 4.12 -10.42
C ILE A 178 0.56 5.30 -9.47
N GLY A 179 -0.66 5.53 -8.97
CA GLY A 179 -0.97 6.60 -8.00
C GLY A 179 -0.36 6.38 -6.61
N ASN A 180 0.19 5.18 -6.35
CA ASN A 180 0.93 4.85 -5.13
C ASN A 180 2.43 4.69 -5.38
N MET A 181 2.94 5.24 -6.49
CA MET A 181 4.34 5.13 -6.89
C MET A 181 4.99 6.50 -7.07
N MET A 182 6.29 6.55 -6.85
CA MET A 182 7.13 7.73 -7.11
C MET A 182 8.30 7.35 -8.01
N ILE A 183 8.70 8.29 -8.87
CA ILE A 183 9.95 8.20 -9.62
C ILE A 183 10.97 9.09 -8.91
N GLY A 184 11.96 8.46 -8.28
CA GLY A 184 13.01 9.16 -7.55
C GLY A 184 13.91 10.01 -8.47
N ASN A 185 14.61 10.99 -7.90
CA ASN A 185 15.62 11.76 -8.61
C ASN A 185 16.76 10.89 -9.15
N ASP A 186 16.95 9.71 -8.59
CA ASP A 186 17.87 8.65 -9.05
C ASP A 186 17.28 7.81 -10.21
N LYS A 187 16.09 8.16 -10.72
CA LYS A 187 15.33 7.46 -11.76
C LYS A 187 14.87 6.05 -11.40
N ARG A 188 14.84 5.71 -10.13
CA ARG A 188 14.27 4.45 -9.65
C ARG A 188 12.79 4.60 -9.36
N LEU A 189 12.04 3.52 -9.51
CA LEU A 189 10.65 3.43 -9.08
C LEU A 189 10.61 3.05 -7.59
N TYR A 190 9.77 3.77 -6.85
CA TYR A 190 9.51 3.56 -5.42
C TYR A 190 8.03 3.36 -5.16
#